data_59a081632f6d3e6f0421974f67cd7dca
#
_entry.id   59a081632f6d3e6f0421974f67cd7dca
#
_cell.length_a   1.000
_cell.length_b   1.000
_cell.length_c   1.000
_cell.angle_alpha   90.00
_cell.angle_beta   90.00
_cell.angle_gamma   90.00
#
_symmetry.space_group_name_H-M   'P 1'
#
loop_
_entity.id
_entity.type
_entity.pdbx_description
1 polymer ?
#
loop_
_entity_poly.entity_id
_entity_poly.type
_entity_poly.pdbx_seq_one_letter_code
_entity_poly.pdbx_strand_id
1 'polypeptide(L)'
;MRRARMAALAVVSLILASAAFAAPPDQEQIERGHKVYDKWCFPCHGSGQGRPGTASLAARGQKPAVLEERTDLTAPTIKQFVRHGVLFMPTFRKTEISDADLDAIAAYLTRNNKP
;
A
#
# COMPACT_ATOMS: atom_id res chain seq x y z
N MET A 1 -26.96 -40.41 54.56
CA MET A 1 -25.77 -39.60 54.22
C MET A 1 -25.57 -39.66 52.69
N ARG A 2 -26.02 -38.63 51.99
CA ARG A 2 -25.85 -38.55 50.54
C ARG A 2 -24.76 -37.49 50.23
N ARG A 3 -23.63 -37.96 49.72
CA ARG A 3 -22.52 -37.10 49.31
C ARG A 3 -22.83 -36.51 47.93
N ALA A 4 -23.13 -35.23 47.87
CA ALA A 4 -23.23 -34.49 46.60
C ALA A 4 -21.84 -34.31 46.03
N ARG A 5 -21.59 -34.86 44.81
CA ARG A 5 -20.41 -34.59 44.01
C ARG A 5 -20.68 -33.34 43.15
N MET A 6 -20.04 -32.25 43.51
CA MET A 6 -20.02 -31.05 42.63
C MET A 6 -19.04 -31.31 41.50
N ALA A 7 -19.55 -31.43 40.28
CA ALA A 7 -18.74 -31.45 39.08
C ALA A 7 -18.44 -29.98 38.67
N ALA A 8 -17.18 -29.59 38.78
CA ALA A 8 -16.73 -28.30 38.27
C ALA A 8 -16.54 -28.40 36.75
N LEU A 9 -17.40 -27.72 35.99
CA LEU A 9 -17.25 -27.54 34.55
C LEU A 9 -16.25 -26.38 34.30
N ALA A 10 -15.02 -26.76 33.92
CA ALA A 10 -14.03 -25.82 33.45
C ALA A 10 -14.37 -25.44 31.98
N VAL A 11 -14.86 -24.21 31.79
CA VAL A 11 -15.06 -23.64 30.47
C VAL A 11 -13.73 -23.13 29.97
N VAL A 12 -13.08 -23.87 29.07
CA VAL A 12 -11.88 -23.43 28.38
C VAL A 12 -12.31 -22.51 27.24
N SER A 13 -12.21 -21.20 27.46
CA SER A 13 -12.41 -20.20 26.40
C SER A 13 -11.23 -20.19 25.47
N LEU A 14 -11.39 -20.80 24.29
CA LEU A 14 -10.42 -20.76 23.21
C LEU A 14 -10.50 -19.39 22.54
N ILE A 15 -9.59 -18.48 22.88
CA ILE A 15 -9.44 -17.20 22.19
C ILE A 15 -8.73 -17.48 20.86
N LEU A 16 -9.52 -17.58 19.77
CA LEU A 16 -8.99 -17.58 18.41
C LEU A 16 -8.48 -16.16 18.11
N ALA A 17 -7.17 -15.97 18.21
CA ALA A 17 -6.50 -14.79 17.68
C ALA A 17 -6.60 -14.85 16.14
N SER A 18 -7.60 -14.18 15.58
CA SER A 18 -7.71 -13.98 14.12
C SER A 18 -6.55 -13.08 13.69
N ALA A 19 -5.49 -13.67 13.13
CA ALA A 19 -4.48 -12.92 12.41
C ALA A 19 -5.21 -12.29 11.19
N ALA A 20 -5.41 -10.98 11.23
CA ALA A 20 -5.95 -10.23 10.12
C ALA A 20 -4.91 -10.19 9.00
N PHE A 21 -4.88 -11.22 8.16
CA PHE A 21 -4.20 -11.13 6.87
C PHE A 21 -4.95 -10.09 6.04
N ALA A 22 -4.23 -9.02 5.63
CA ALA A 22 -4.79 -8.09 4.66
C ALA A 22 -5.20 -8.87 3.41
N ALA A 23 -6.48 -8.75 3.03
CA ALA A 23 -6.95 -9.37 1.79
C ALA A 23 -6.17 -8.80 0.60
N PRO A 24 -5.89 -9.61 -0.45
CA PRO A 24 -5.30 -9.06 -1.66
C PRO A 24 -6.16 -7.92 -2.20
N PRO A 25 -5.54 -6.85 -2.78
CA PRO A 25 -6.30 -5.73 -3.33
C PRO A 25 -7.25 -6.23 -4.42
N ASP A 26 -8.50 -5.80 -4.35
CA ASP A 26 -9.49 -6.11 -5.38
C ASP A 26 -9.29 -5.22 -6.63
N GLN A 27 -9.93 -5.58 -7.71
CA GLN A 27 -9.82 -4.87 -8.98
C GLN A 27 -10.32 -3.42 -8.87
N GLU A 28 -11.35 -3.16 -8.08
CA GLU A 28 -11.89 -1.81 -7.85
C GLU A 28 -10.87 -0.91 -7.16
N GLN A 29 -10.17 -1.45 -6.17
CA GLN A 29 -9.10 -0.73 -5.48
C GLN A 29 -7.93 -0.38 -6.43
N ILE A 30 -7.55 -1.31 -7.31
CA ILE A 30 -6.50 -1.09 -8.31
C ILE A 30 -6.93 0.00 -9.31
N GLU A 31 -8.15 -0.03 -9.80
CA GLU A 31 -8.68 0.98 -10.73
C GLU A 31 -8.79 2.37 -10.09
N ARG A 32 -9.23 2.42 -8.83
CA ARG A 32 -9.21 3.66 -8.04
C ARG A 32 -7.77 4.20 -7.92
N GLY A 33 -6.83 3.33 -7.59
CA GLY A 33 -5.41 3.67 -7.47
C GLY A 33 -4.83 4.22 -8.77
N HIS A 34 -5.18 3.63 -9.90
CA HIS A 34 -4.78 4.12 -11.23
C HIS A 34 -5.28 5.55 -11.47
N LYS A 35 -6.56 5.82 -11.24
CA LYS A 35 -7.13 7.17 -11.42
C LYS A 35 -6.47 8.22 -10.53
N VAL A 36 -6.16 7.88 -9.30
CA VAL A 36 -5.46 8.80 -8.38
C VAL A 36 -4.00 8.98 -8.79
N TYR A 37 -3.34 7.91 -9.22
CA TYR A 37 -1.98 7.95 -9.76
C TYR A 37 -1.88 8.86 -10.98
N ASP A 38 -2.78 8.74 -11.93
CA ASP A 38 -2.82 9.57 -13.15
C ASP A 38 -2.91 11.06 -12.81
N LYS A 39 -3.70 11.38 -11.80
CA LYS A 39 -3.88 12.77 -11.39
C LYS A 39 -2.66 13.36 -10.69
N TRP A 40 -2.06 12.63 -9.76
CA TRP A 40 -1.09 13.18 -8.83
C TRP A 40 0.35 12.75 -9.06
N CYS A 41 0.57 11.58 -9.62
CA CYS A 41 1.89 10.95 -9.72
C CYS A 41 2.42 10.93 -11.16
N PHE A 42 1.57 10.58 -12.12
CA PHE A 42 1.94 10.43 -13.53
C PHE A 42 2.62 11.66 -14.13
N PRO A 43 2.22 12.92 -13.84
CA PRO A 43 2.91 14.10 -14.38
C PRO A 43 4.41 14.13 -14.14
N CYS A 44 4.87 13.53 -13.03
CA CYS A 44 6.29 13.45 -12.69
C CYS A 44 6.90 12.04 -12.87
N HIS A 45 6.10 10.99 -12.69
CA HIS A 45 6.58 9.60 -12.59
C HIS A 45 6.12 8.69 -13.73
N GLY A 46 5.37 9.20 -14.68
CA GLY A 46 4.93 8.44 -15.84
C GLY A 46 6.03 8.18 -16.87
N SER A 47 5.67 7.47 -17.92
CA SER A 47 6.52 7.24 -19.10
C SER A 47 6.62 8.49 -19.99
N GLY A 48 7.61 8.50 -20.87
CA GLY A 48 7.82 9.55 -21.86
C GLY A 48 8.68 10.71 -21.36
N GLN A 49 8.83 11.71 -22.23
CA GLN A 49 9.64 12.89 -21.96
C GLN A 49 8.91 13.87 -21.02
N GLY A 50 9.67 14.74 -20.37
CA GLY A 50 9.11 15.77 -19.48
C GLY A 50 8.59 15.21 -18.13
N ARG A 51 9.14 14.10 -17.68
CA ARG A 51 8.79 13.46 -16.40
C ARG A 51 9.96 13.61 -15.41
N PRO A 52 10.00 14.68 -14.62
CA PRO A 52 11.17 15.00 -13.79
C PRO A 52 11.44 13.95 -12.70
N GLY A 53 10.41 13.34 -12.14
CA GLY A 53 10.55 12.26 -11.17
C GLY A 53 11.18 11.00 -11.79
N THR A 54 10.69 10.59 -12.96
CA THR A 54 11.25 9.46 -13.72
C THR A 54 12.70 9.74 -14.13
N ALA A 55 13.00 10.95 -14.63
CA ALA A 55 14.35 11.34 -14.99
C ALA A 55 15.30 11.31 -13.77
N SER A 56 14.85 11.77 -12.60
CA SER A 56 15.61 11.73 -11.37
C SER A 56 15.89 10.30 -10.90
N LEU A 57 14.93 9.42 -10.99
CA LEU A 57 15.09 8.00 -10.64
C LEU A 57 16.08 7.32 -11.60
N ALA A 58 15.98 7.57 -12.91
CA ALA A 58 16.91 7.06 -13.90
C ALA A 58 18.35 7.52 -13.65
N ALA A 59 18.55 8.80 -13.37
CA ALA A 59 19.87 9.37 -13.04
C ALA A 59 20.48 8.76 -11.77
N ARG A 60 19.67 8.22 -10.85
CA ARG A 60 20.10 7.50 -9.65
C ARG A 60 20.28 6.00 -9.85
N GLY A 61 20.20 5.53 -11.09
CA GLY A 61 20.38 4.12 -11.43
C GLY A 61 19.16 3.24 -11.17
N GLN A 62 17.99 3.81 -10.88
CA GLN A 62 16.76 3.03 -10.70
C GLN A 62 16.29 2.46 -12.04
N LYS A 63 16.07 1.16 -12.11
CA LYS A 63 15.65 0.44 -13.32
C LYS A 63 14.61 -0.63 -12.98
N PRO A 64 13.39 -0.55 -13.54
CA PRO A 64 12.86 0.57 -14.34
C PRO A 64 12.72 1.85 -13.51
N ALA A 65 12.81 3.01 -14.17
CA ALA A 65 12.63 4.31 -13.54
C ALA A 65 11.16 4.75 -13.52
N VAL A 66 10.35 4.27 -14.45
CA VAL A 66 8.90 4.47 -14.50
C VAL A 66 8.26 3.66 -13.37
N LEU A 67 7.51 4.32 -12.48
CA LEU A 67 6.97 3.63 -11.29
C LEU A 67 6.03 2.49 -11.64
N GLU A 68 5.22 2.63 -12.68
CA GLU A 68 4.25 1.62 -13.11
C GLU A 68 4.89 0.32 -13.64
N GLU A 69 6.15 0.38 -14.05
CA GLU A 69 6.91 -0.76 -14.55
C GLU A 69 7.70 -1.49 -13.47
N ARG A 70 7.74 -0.93 -12.26
CA ARG A 70 8.51 -1.51 -11.14
C ARG A 70 7.80 -2.71 -10.53
N THR A 71 8.61 -3.64 -10.04
CA THR A 71 8.16 -4.88 -9.38
C THR A 71 8.72 -5.04 -7.96
N ASP A 72 9.37 -4.00 -7.45
CA ASP A 72 10.07 -3.98 -6.16
C ASP A 72 9.51 -2.95 -5.17
N LEU A 73 8.47 -2.21 -5.56
CA LEU A 73 7.84 -1.22 -4.70
C LEU A 73 7.06 -1.91 -3.59
N THR A 74 7.08 -1.31 -2.40
CA THR A 74 6.29 -1.78 -1.26
C THR A 74 5.29 -0.72 -0.81
N ALA A 75 4.14 -1.12 -0.31
CA ALA A 75 3.13 -0.20 0.19
C ALA A 75 3.67 0.73 1.30
N PRO A 76 4.44 0.27 2.29
CA PRO A 76 5.04 1.16 3.28
C PRO A 76 5.97 2.21 2.67
N THR A 77 6.81 1.84 1.70
CA THR A 77 7.73 2.77 1.03
C THR A 77 6.97 3.84 0.24
N ILE A 78 5.94 3.44 -0.52
CA ILE A 78 5.09 4.38 -1.27
C ILE A 78 4.44 5.39 -0.32
N LYS A 79 3.82 4.90 0.77
CA LYS A 79 3.15 5.73 1.76
C LYS A 79 4.12 6.71 2.44
N GLN A 80 5.32 6.25 2.77
CA GLN A 80 6.36 7.07 3.37
C GLN A 80 6.73 8.25 2.46
N PHE A 81 7.01 8.01 1.19
CA PHE A 81 7.39 9.07 0.27
C PHE A 81 6.24 10.02 -0.05
N VAL A 82 5.03 9.53 -0.19
CA VAL A 82 3.86 10.38 -0.43
C VAL A 82 3.58 11.30 0.75
N ARG A 83 3.69 10.81 1.99
CA ARG A 83 3.41 11.61 3.20
C ARG A 83 4.53 12.54 3.61
N HIS A 84 5.78 12.19 3.34
CA HIS A 84 6.93 12.95 3.82
C HIS A 84 7.73 13.63 2.70
N GLY A 85 7.49 13.25 1.45
CA GLY A 85 8.29 13.71 0.32
C GLY A 85 9.72 13.17 0.34
N VAL A 86 10.47 13.46 -0.70
CA VAL A 86 11.90 13.18 -0.78
C VAL A 86 12.53 14.10 -1.81
N LEU A 87 13.62 14.79 -1.45
CA LEU A 87 14.28 15.77 -2.30
C LEU A 87 13.27 16.84 -2.78
N PHE A 88 13.01 16.95 -4.08
CA PHE A 88 12.02 17.87 -4.64
C PHE A 88 10.64 17.24 -4.87
N MET A 89 10.44 15.97 -4.52
CA MET A 89 9.09 15.37 -4.46
C MET A 89 8.35 15.97 -3.27
N PRO A 90 7.17 16.63 -3.48
CA PRO A 90 6.43 17.25 -2.40
C PRO A 90 5.78 16.23 -1.47
N THR A 91 5.40 16.69 -0.28
CA THR A 91 4.50 15.97 0.61
C THR A 91 3.06 16.17 0.16
N PHE A 92 2.24 15.13 0.26
CA PHE A 92 0.80 15.20 -0.01
C PHE A 92 0.02 15.03 1.29
N ARG A 93 -0.84 16.01 1.57
CA ARG A 93 -1.70 15.99 2.76
C ARG A 93 -2.91 15.07 2.53
N LYS A 94 -3.57 14.68 3.61
CA LYS A 94 -4.78 13.83 3.55
C LYS A 94 -5.95 14.50 2.82
N THR A 95 -5.94 15.83 2.73
CA THR A 95 -6.92 16.62 1.96
C THR A 95 -6.68 16.58 0.45
N GLU A 96 -5.46 16.21 0.02
CA GLU A 96 -5.08 16.07 -1.40
C GLU A 96 -5.19 14.61 -1.83
N ILE A 97 -4.58 13.72 -1.07
CA ILE A 97 -4.63 12.27 -1.25
C ILE A 97 -5.07 11.66 0.09
N SER A 98 -6.33 11.21 0.19
CA SER A 98 -6.84 10.56 1.39
C SER A 98 -6.06 9.29 1.74
N ASP A 99 -6.19 8.78 2.96
CA ASP A 99 -5.54 7.51 3.32
C ASP A 99 -6.07 6.36 2.45
N ALA A 100 -7.37 6.34 2.13
CA ALA A 100 -7.95 5.34 1.24
C ALA A 100 -7.44 5.45 -0.21
N ASP A 101 -7.22 6.68 -0.72
CA ASP A 101 -6.60 6.89 -2.03
C ASP A 101 -5.14 6.47 -2.03
N LEU A 102 -4.42 6.72 -0.96
CA LEU A 102 -3.02 6.29 -0.82
C LEU A 102 -2.90 4.77 -0.74
N ASP A 103 -3.82 4.10 -0.04
CA ASP A 103 -3.91 2.63 -0.04
C ASP A 103 -4.18 2.10 -1.46
N ALA A 104 -5.05 2.76 -2.20
CA ALA A 104 -5.35 2.40 -3.58
C ALA A 104 -4.14 2.62 -4.53
N ILE A 105 -3.42 3.74 -4.40
CA ILE A 105 -2.16 3.98 -5.15
C ILE A 105 -1.15 2.87 -4.84
N ALA A 106 -0.99 2.51 -3.57
CA ALA A 106 -0.07 1.45 -3.17
C ALA A 106 -0.47 0.11 -3.80
N ALA A 107 -1.76 -0.25 -3.78
CA ALA A 107 -2.26 -1.45 -4.45
C ALA A 107 -1.99 -1.43 -5.97
N TYR A 108 -2.25 -0.29 -6.62
CA TYR A 108 -1.98 -0.12 -8.04
C TYR A 108 -0.49 -0.29 -8.39
N LEU A 109 0.39 0.38 -7.68
CA LEU A 109 1.83 0.35 -7.97
C LEU A 109 2.51 -0.98 -7.61
N THR A 110 1.93 -1.76 -6.71
CA THR A 110 2.46 -3.08 -6.31
C THR A 110 1.82 -4.26 -7.06
N ARG A 111 0.85 -4.01 -7.95
CA ARG A 111 0.12 -5.05 -8.70
C ARG A 111 1.00 -5.98 -9.53
N ASN A 112 2.17 -5.49 -9.97
CA ASN A 112 3.12 -6.25 -10.80
C ASN A 112 4.20 -6.95 -9.97
N ASN A 113 4.21 -6.80 -8.65
CA ASN A 113 5.19 -7.47 -7.81
C ASN A 113 5.03 -8.99 -7.95
N LYS A 114 6.15 -9.67 -8.06
CA LYS A 114 6.15 -11.14 -8.01
C LYS A 114 6.01 -11.59 -6.57
N PRO A 115 5.27 -12.67 -6.31
CA PRO A 115 5.18 -13.27 -4.98
C PRO A 115 6.53 -13.78 -4.48
#